data_5cef52d94cce831018195ddca4c9b4d0
#
_entry.id   5cef52d94cce831018195ddca4c9b4d0
#
_cell.length_a   1.000
_cell.length_b   1.000
_cell.length_c   1.000
_cell.angle_alpha   90.00
_cell.angle_beta   90.00
_cell.angle_gamma   90.00
#
_symmetry.space_group_name_H-M   'P 1'
#
loop_
_entity.id
_entity.type
_entity.pdbx_description
1 polymer ?
#
loop_
_entity_poly.entity_id
_entity_poly.type
_entity_poly.pdbx_seq_one_letter_code
_entity_poly.pdbx_strand_id
1 'polypeptide(L)'
;VCYLIKKSFFKSKGKLTNKNVTNFISHMAPCIEVVGYRQKRKGINSFGDLCSDFGVNIKFIVGAKKKFKKINFSNLKTNLKNKKGLNVNGNTNTVYVNPLNSLKFVLNKIRKEKVSLDKDFYVFTGSTVGVVPIKSKGEYIGKVDKLGTVRTTIN
;
A
#
# COMPACT_ATOMS: atom_id res chain seq x y z
N VAL A 1 4.30 -0.29 -1.13
CA VAL A 1 4.43 1.08 -1.70
C VAL A 1 3.08 1.77 -1.65
N CYS A 2 3.05 3.06 -1.32
CA CYS A 2 1.86 3.86 -1.50
C CYS A 2 2.13 5.07 -2.41
N TYR A 3 1.08 5.50 -3.09
CA TYR A 3 1.07 6.65 -3.96
C TYR A 3 0.05 7.68 -3.48
N LEU A 4 0.43 8.96 -3.44
CA LEU A 4 -0.49 10.07 -3.22
C LEU A 4 -1.02 10.52 -4.59
N ILE A 5 -2.32 10.38 -4.77
CA ILE A 5 -3.01 10.65 -6.03
C ILE A 5 -3.66 12.03 -5.96
N LYS A 6 -3.42 12.83 -7.01
CA LYS A 6 -3.99 14.17 -7.15
C LYS A 6 -5.51 14.11 -7.31
N LYS A 7 -6.24 14.99 -6.65
CA LYS A 7 -7.70 15.13 -6.83
C LYS A 7 -8.11 15.43 -8.28
N SER A 8 -7.22 15.97 -9.09
CA SER A 8 -7.45 16.18 -10.53
C SER A 8 -7.76 14.90 -11.29
N PHE A 9 -7.43 13.73 -10.73
CA PHE A 9 -7.82 12.42 -11.25
C PHE A 9 -9.34 12.31 -11.48
N PHE A 10 -10.15 12.83 -10.56
CA PHE A 10 -11.62 12.74 -10.64
C PHE A 10 -12.23 13.58 -11.78
N LYS A 11 -11.50 14.61 -12.24
CA LYS A 11 -11.92 15.43 -13.40
C LYS A 11 -11.50 14.83 -14.73
N SER A 12 -10.62 13.82 -14.72
CA SER A 12 -10.07 13.21 -15.93
C SER A 12 -10.99 12.10 -16.46
N LYS A 13 -11.06 11.98 -17.78
CA LYS A 13 -11.85 10.96 -18.49
C LYS A 13 -10.94 9.98 -19.23
N GLY A 14 -11.53 8.92 -19.76
CA GLY A 14 -10.84 7.92 -20.59
C GLY A 14 -10.16 6.80 -19.79
N LYS A 15 -9.75 5.75 -20.50
CA LYS A 15 -9.15 4.53 -19.93
C LYS A 15 -7.76 4.82 -19.37
N LEU A 16 -7.47 4.32 -18.18
CA LEU A 16 -6.15 4.36 -17.59
C LEU A 16 -5.26 3.24 -18.16
N THR A 17 -4.07 3.63 -18.55
CA THR A 17 -3.00 2.76 -19.05
C THR A 17 -1.77 2.91 -18.15
N ASN A 18 -0.76 2.03 -18.33
CA ASN A 18 0.50 2.17 -17.61
C ASN A 18 1.28 3.45 -18.00
N LYS A 19 0.97 4.04 -19.16
CA LYS A 19 1.59 5.30 -19.60
C LYS A 19 0.99 6.52 -18.90
N ASN A 20 -0.34 6.58 -18.75
CA ASN A 20 -1.02 7.77 -18.26
C ASN A 20 -1.37 7.74 -16.76
N VAL A 21 -1.43 6.56 -16.13
CA VAL A 21 -1.73 6.45 -14.68
C VAL A 21 -0.76 7.24 -13.80
N THR A 22 0.49 7.34 -14.22
CA THR A 22 1.54 8.07 -13.49
C THR A 22 1.34 9.57 -13.45
N ASN A 23 0.56 10.15 -14.37
CA ASN A 23 0.28 11.60 -14.41
C ASN A 23 -0.51 12.07 -13.18
N PHE A 24 -1.22 11.16 -12.54
CA PHE A 24 -2.03 11.44 -11.36
C PHE A 24 -1.27 11.27 -10.05
N ILE A 25 -0.05 10.73 -10.07
CA ILE A 25 0.76 10.56 -8.86
C ILE A 25 1.48 11.88 -8.56
N SER A 26 1.28 12.42 -7.37
CA SER A 26 2.05 13.55 -6.86
C SER A 26 3.30 13.10 -6.10
N HIS A 27 3.12 12.14 -5.19
CA HIS A 27 4.19 11.60 -4.35
C HIS A 27 4.11 10.08 -4.23
N MET A 28 5.21 9.51 -3.80
CA MET A 28 5.33 8.09 -3.47
C MET A 28 6.05 7.94 -2.12
N ALA A 29 5.74 6.88 -1.38
CA ALA A 29 6.37 6.60 -0.09
C ALA A 29 6.44 5.09 0.20
N PRO A 30 7.39 4.65 1.06
CA PRO A 30 7.27 3.36 1.71
C PRO A 30 6.10 3.41 2.70
N CYS A 31 5.44 2.28 2.92
CA CYS A 31 4.35 2.19 3.88
C CYS A 31 4.33 0.84 4.58
N ILE A 32 3.78 0.81 5.78
CA ILE A 32 3.42 -0.41 6.52
C ILE A 32 1.90 -0.40 6.68
N GLU A 33 1.28 -1.54 6.45
CA GLU A 33 -0.10 -1.81 6.85
C GLU A 33 -0.07 -2.68 8.09
N VAL A 34 -0.80 -2.27 9.12
CA VAL A 34 -1.09 -3.09 10.29
C VAL A 34 -2.45 -3.72 10.09
N VAL A 35 -2.47 -5.05 10.07
CA VAL A 35 -3.69 -5.83 9.90
C VAL A 35 -4.08 -6.51 11.20
N GLY A 36 -5.38 -6.69 11.41
CA GLY A 36 -5.93 -7.35 12.58
C GLY A 36 -7.44 -7.37 12.54
N TYR A 37 -8.03 -8.18 13.39
CA TYR A 37 -9.49 -8.29 13.49
C TYR A 37 -10.04 -7.25 14.49
N ARG A 38 -11.13 -6.56 14.11
CA ARG A 38 -11.89 -5.69 15.02
C ARG A 38 -12.87 -6.46 15.89
N GLN A 39 -13.22 -7.67 15.48
CA GLN A 39 -14.18 -8.52 16.16
C GLN A 39 -13.48 -9.62 16.95
N LYS A 40 -14.11 -10.07 18.06
CA LYS A 40 -13.68 -11.23 18.83
C LYS A 40 -14.04 -12.52 18.09
N ARG A 41 -13.38 -12.83 17.02
CA ARG A 41 -13.58 -14.09 16.27
C ARG A 41 -12.26 -14.71 15.86
N LYS A 42 -12.28 -16.01 15.64
CA LYS A 42 -11.12 -16.78 15.19
C LYS A 42 -11.04 -16.76 13.66
N GLY A 43 -10.44 -15.73 13.10
CA GLY A 43 -10.13 -15.66 11.68
C GLY A 43 -11.26 -15.13 10.78
N ILE A 44 -11.04 -15.20 9.48
CA ILE A 44 -11.96 -14.85 8.41
C ILE A 44 -12.54 -16.13 7.83
N ASN A 45 -13.85 -16.30 7.93
CA ASN A 45 -14.53 -17.51 7.47
C ASN A 45 -15.13 -17.37 6.07
N SER A 46 -15.30 -16.12 5.61
CA SER A 46 -15.88 -15.83 4.30
C SER A 46 -15.33 -14.54 3.71
N PHE A 47 -15.54 -14.33 2.42
CA PHE A 47 -15.22 -13.06 1.76
C PHE A 47 -16.06 -11.90 2.31
N GLY A 48 -17.31 -12.16 2.70
CA GLY A 48 -18.16 -11.18 3.38
C GLY A 48 -17.57 -10.72 4.72
N ASP A 49 -16.98 -11.64 5.49
CA ASP A 49 -16.27 -11.31 6.73
C ASP A 49 -15.09 -10.38 6.48
N LEU A 50 -14.30 -10.68 5.45
CA LEU A 50 -13.17 -9.83 5.06
C LEU A 50 -13.64 -8.42 4.69
N CYS A 51 -14.68 -8.31 3.89
CA CYS A 51 -15.23 -7.03 3.45
C CYS A 51 -15.82 -6.23 4.63
N SER A 52 -16.56 -6.88 5.52
CA SER A 52 -17.18 -6.23 6.67
C SER A 52 -16.17 -5.71 7.69
N ASP A 53 -14.97 -6.26 7.70
CA ASP A 53 -13.85 -5.81 8.54
C ASP A 53 -12.83 -4.95 7.77
N PHE A 54 -13.26 -4.27 6.70
CA PHE A 54 -12.41 -3.39 5.88
C PHE A 54 -11.13 -4.08 5.39
N GLY A 55 -11.20 -5.36 5.01
CA GLY A 55 -10.02 -6.14 4.63
C GLY A 55 -9.05 -6.39 5.77
N VAL A 56 -9.56 -6.44 7.02
CA VAL A 56 -8.79 -6.53 8.29
C VAL A 56 -7.78 -5.41 8.48
N ASN A 57 -7.91 -4.32 7.76
CA ASN A 57 -7.02 -3.16 7.91
C ASN A 57 -7.30 -2.44 9.23
N ILE A 58 -6.27 -2.27 10.05
CA ILE A 58 -6.32 -1.48 11.30
C ILE A 58 -5.73 -0.11 11.08
N LYS A 59 -4.56 -0.03 10.44
CA LYS A 59 -3.84 1.24 10.27
C LYS A 59 -2.86 1.19 9.09
N PHE A 60 -2.75 2.29 8.38
CA PHE A 60 -1.66 2.55 7.46
C PHE A 60 -0.65 3.52 8.06
N ILE A 61 0.63 3.20 7.98
CA ILE A 61 1.74 4.07 8.36
C ILE A 61 2.49 4.44 7.08
N VAL A 62 2.58 5.73 6.80
CA VAL A 62 3.24 6.28 5.61
C VAL A 62 4.57 6.88 6.02
N GLY A 63 5.64 6.46 5.38
CA GLY A 63 6.98 7.03 5.56
C GLY A 63 7.14 8.39 4.87
N ALA A 64 8.36 8.89 4.83
CA ALA A 64 8.67 10.17 4.19
C ALA A 64 8.25 10.16 2.71
N LYS A 65 7.44 11.13 2.33
CA LYS A 65 6.95 11.30 0.95
C LYS A 65 8.06 11.87 0.07
N LYS A 66 8.23 11.28 -1.10
CA LYS A 66 9.09 11.80 -2.17
C LYS A 66 8.23 12.21 -3.36
N LYS A 67 8.57 13.30 -4.03
CA LYS A 67 7.95 13.63 -5.33
C LYS A 67 8.06 12.44 -6.26
N PHE A 68 7.01 12.18 -7.02
CA PHE A 68 7.00 11.06 -7.93
C PHE A 68 8.14 11.18 -8.96
N LYS A 69 8.88 10.11 -9.11
CA LYS A 69 9.88 9.91 -10.19
C LYS A 69 9.59 8.58 -10.87
N LYS A 70 9.67 8.56 -12.17
CA LYS A 70 9.52 7.32 -12.94
C LYS A 70 10.77 6.46 -12.74
N ILE A 71 10.59 5.37 -12.02
CA ILE A 71 11.62 4.34 -11.77
C ILE A 71 11.05 2.97 -12.15
N ASN A 72 11.89 1.95 -12.21
CA ASN A 72 11.40 0.59 -12.35
C ASN A 72 10.80 0.12 -11.01
N PHE A 73 9.47 0.15 -10.89
CA PHE A 73 8.74 -0.30 -9.71
C PHE A 73 8.56 -1.82 -9.65
N SER A 74 8.82 -2.57 -10.72
CA SER A 74 8.59 -4.03 -10.76
C SER A 74 9.68 -4.84 -10.06
N ASN A 75 10.77 -4.23 -9.60
CA ASN A 75 11.87 -4.95 -8.97
C ASN A 75 12.59 -4.12 -7.91
N LEU A 76 11.84 -3.58 -6.96
CA LEU A 76 12.44 -2.93 -5.79
C LEU A 76 12.52 -3.93 -4.65
N LYS A 77 13.70 -4.11 -4.07
CA LYS A 77 13.88 -4.90 -2.86
C LYS A 77 13.17 -4.23 -1.70
N THR A 78 12.52 -5.02 -0.87
CA THR A 78 11.85 -4.57 0.34
C THR A 78 12.29 -5.39 1.53
N ASN A 79 12.22 -4.80 2.72
CA ASN A 79 12.58 -5.47 3.96
C ASN A 79 11.69 -4.97 5.09
N LEU A 80 11.26 -5.88 5.95
CA LEU A 80 10.60 -5.57 7.22
C LEU A 80 11.39 -6.20 8.35
N LYS A 81 11.82 -5.42 9.33
CA LYS A 81 12.61 -5.89 10.46
C LYS A 81 12.23 -5.23 11.77
N ASN A 82 12.64 -5.86 12.88
CA ASN A 82 12.66 -5.28 14.22
C ASN A 82 13.94 -5.66 14.97
N LYS A 83 14.15 -5.09 16.16
CA LYS A 83 15.31 -5.41 17.02
C LYS A 83 15.22 -6.78 17.70
N LYS A 84 14.08 -7.47 17.62
CA LYS A 84 13.81 -8.76 18.29
C LYS A 84 13.84 -9.98 17.34
N GLY A 85 14.66 -9.89 16.29
CA GLY A 85 14.95 -11.02 15.39
C GLY A 85 14.07 -11.11 14.15
N LEU A 86 13.04 -10.27 14.00
CA LEU A 86 12.30 -10.23 12.73
C LEU A 86 13.18 -9.62 11.64
N ASN A 87 13.32 -10.32 10.51
CA ASN A 87 13.98 -9.82 9.32
C ASN A 87 13.44 -10.55 8.08
N VAL A 88 12.48 -9.95 7.40
CA VAL A 88 11.81 -10.53 6.24
C VAL A 88 12.09 -9.68 5.01
N ASN A 89 12.57 -10.33 3.96
CA ASN A 89 12.82 -9.71 2.68
C ASN A 89 11.69 -9.98 1.70
N GLY A 90 11.48 -9.06 0.78
CA GLY A 90 10.50 -9.16 -0.27
C GLY A 90 10.88 -8.34 -1.49
N ASN A 91 9.96 -8.30 -2.44
CA ASN A 91 10.15 -7.56 -3.69
C ASN A 91 8.81 -7.01 -4.18
N THR A 92 8.85 -5.87 -4.84
CA THR A 92 7.64 -5.23 -5.37
C THR A 92 6.99 -5.98 -6.53
N ASN A 93 7.69 -6.92 -7.17
CA ASN A 93 7.10 -7.77 -8.21
C ASN A 93 5.99 -8.70 -7.69
N THR A 94 5.95 -8.98 -6.39
CA THR A 94 4.87 -9.75 -5.76
C THR A 94 3.53 -9.01 -5.75
N VAL A 95 3.57 -7.68 -5.92
CA VAL A 95 2.39 -6.83 -5.96
C VAL A 95 1.90 -6.68 -7.39
N TYR A 96 1.06 -7.63 -7.84
CA TYR A 96 0.45 -7.62 -9.17
C TYR A 96 1.48 -7.41 -10.30
N VAL A 97 2.65 -8.09 -10.16
CA VAL A 97 3.85 -7.95 -11.02
C VAL A 97 4.50 -6.57 -10.96
N ASN A 98 3.73 -5.52 -10.72
CA ASN A 98 4.20 -4.14 -10.61
C ASN A 98 3.18 -3.31 -9.82
N PRO A 99 3.57 -2.58 -8.77
CA PRO A 99 2.67 -1.72 -8.00
C PRO A 99 1.85 -0.73 -8.85
N LEU A 100 2.34 -0.30 -10.00
CA LEU A 100 1.56 0.54 -10.92
C LEU A 100 0.37 -0.21 -11.56
N ASN A 101 0.44 -1.53 -11.71
CA ASN A 101 -0.70 -2.33 -12.16
C ASN A 101 -1.80 -2.35 -11.10
N SER A 102 -1.43 -2.54 -9.83
CA SER A 102 -2.38 -2.43 -8.72
C SER A 102 -3.01 -1.04 -8.65
N LEU A 103 -2.21 0.02 -8.74
CA LEU A 103 -2.72 1.39 -8.80
C LEU A 103 -3.72 1.58 -9.95
N LYS A 104 -3.36 1.18 -11.17
CA LYS A 104 -4.22 1.28 -12.35
C LYS A 104 -5.54 0.53 -12.14
N PHE A 105 -5.49 -0.67 -11.57
CA PHE A 105 -6.70 -1.44 -11.26
C PHE A 105 -7.63 -0.68 -10.30
N VAL A 106 -7.09 -0.18 -9.17
CA VAL A 106 -7.86 0.57 -8.17
C VAL A 106 -8.46 1.83 -8.77
N LEU A 107 -7.70 2.62 -9.53
CA LEU A 107 -8.19 3.87 -10.12
C LEU A 107 -9.26 3.62 -11.18
N ASN A 108 -9.16 2.55 -11.98
CA ASN A 108 -10.23 2.16 -12.91
C ASN A 108 -11.49 1.71 -12.16
N LYS A 109 -11.34 0.99 -11.03
CA LYS A 109 -12.47 0.60 -10.19
C LYS A 109 -13.17 1.82 -9.57
N ILE A 110 -12.41 2.77 -9.02
CA ILE A 110 -12.93 4.04 -8.51
C ILE A 110 -13.80 4.75 -9.56
N ARG A 111 -13.35 4.80 -10.80
CA ARG A 111 -14.14 5.38 -11.91
C ARG A 111 -15.41 4.58 -12.22
N LYS A 112 -15.28 3.25 -12.29
CA LYS A 112 -16.43 2.36 -12.55
C LYS A 112 -17.50 2.52 -11.49
N GLU A 113 -17.11 2.59 -10.22
CA GLU A 113 -17.99 2.75 -9.07
C GLU A 113 -18.43 4.21 -8.83
N LYS A 114 -18.02 5.14 -9.70
CA LYS A 114 -18.34 6.58 -9.60
C LYS A 114 -17.98 7.22 -8.26
N VAL A 115 -16.96 6.70 -7.59
CA VAL A 115 -16.45 7.29 -6.34
C VAL A 115 -15.78 8.62 -6.66
N SER A 116 -16.05 9.66 -5.88
CA SER A 116 -15.43 10.98 -6.00
C SER A 116 -14.96 11.48 -4.65
N LEU A 117 -13.81 12.14 -4.64
CA LEU A 117 -13.24 12.82 -3.48
C LEU A 117 -12.83 14.24 -3.87
N ASP A 118 -12.94 15.16 -2.93
CA ASP A 118 -12.58 16.58 -3.10
C ASP A 118 -11.11 16.89 -2.78
N LYS A 119 -10.34 15.87 -2.37
CA LYS A 119 -8.94 15.97 -1.92
C LYS A 119 -8.04 14.92 -2.55
N ASP A 120 -6.73 15.15 -2.42
CA ASP A 120 -5.72 14.14 -2.75
C ASP A 120 -5.87 12.93 -1.81
N PHE A 121 -5.62 11.73 -2.30
CA PHE A 121 -5.81 10.51 -1.54
C PHE A 121 -4.67 9.49 -1.75
N TYR A 122 -4.48 8.63 -0.76
CA TYR A 122 -3.49 7.56 -0.85
C TYR A 122 -4.08 6.30 -1.46
N VAL A 123 -3.27 5.63 -2.28
CA VAL A 123 -3.50 4.26 -2.72
C VAL A 123 -2.35 3.38 -2.24
N PHE A 124 -2.67 2.35 -1.47
CA PHE A 124 -1.74 1.33 -0.98
C PHE A 124 -1.83 0.12 -1.89
N THR A 125 -0.70 -0.31 -2.45
CA THR A 125 -0.70 -1.22 -3.61
C THR A 125 -0.69 -2.70 -3.26
N GLY A 126 -0.44 -3.05 -2.00
CA GLY A 126 -0.38 -4.43 -1.51
C GLY A 126 0.94 -4.75 -0.81
N SER A 127 0.99 -5.92 -0.15
CA SER A 127 2.16 -6.37 0.60
C SER A 127 3.24 -6.94 -0.31
N THR A 128 4.48 -6.65 0.02
CA THR A 128 5.69 -7.17 -0.65
C THR A 128 6.38 -8.27 0.15
N VAL A 129 5.95 -8.50 1.39
CA VAL A 129 6.52 -9.48 2.33
C VAL A 129 5.45 -10.46 2.87
N GLY A 130 4.23 -10.40 2.34
CA GLY A 130 3.09 -11.16 2.88
C GLY A 130 2.60 -10.62 4.22
N VAL A 131 1.86 -11.46 4.95
CA VAL A 131 1.40 -11.16 6.32
C VAL A 131 2.44 -11.68 7.30
N VAL A 132 2.96 -10.77 8.14
CA VAL A 132 3.98 -11.07 9.15
C VAL A 132 3.36 -10.93 10.54
N PRO A 133 3.31 -12.00 11.36
CA PRO A 133 2.76 -11.93 12.70
C PRO A 133 3.54 -10.96 13.60
N ILE A 134 2.83 -10.15 14.37
CA ILE A 134 3.39 -9.29 15.41
C ILE A 134 3.63 -10.16 16.66
N LYS A 135 4.87 -10.62 16.84
CA LYS A 135 5.26 -11.48 17.98
C LYS A 135 5.88 -10.71 19.15
N SER A 136 6.16 -9.43 18.98
CA SER A 136 6.82 -8.63 20.01
C SER A 136 6.44 -7.17 19.94
N LYS A 137 6.41 -6.51 21.10
CA LYS A 137 6.35 -5.04 21.20
C LYS A 137 7.66 -4.42 20.76
N GLY A 138 7.61 -3.16 20.34
CA GLY A 138 8.78 -2.38 19.94
C GLY A 138 8.70 -1.81 18.54
N GLU A 139 9.83 -1.28 18.07
CA GLU A 139 9.92 -0.63 16.76
C GLU A 139 9.99 -1.66 15.62
N TYR A 140 9.16 -1.44 14.59
CA TYR A 140 9.19 -2.14 13.30
C TYR A 140 9.63 -1.15 12.21
N ILE A 141 10.56 -1.57 11.38
CA ILE A 141 11.17 -0.76 10.31
C ILE A 141 10.92 -1.45 8.97
N GLY A 142 10.15 -0.80 8.12
CA GLY A 142 9.97 -1.18 6.72
C GLY A 142 10.90 -0.37 5.82
N LYS A 143 11.58 -1.02 4.89
CA LYS A 143 12.42 -0.38 3.86
C LYS A 143 11.93 -0.77 2.48
N VAL A 144 11.90 0.21 1.59
CA VAL A 144 11.70 0.00 0.14
C VAL A 144 12.83 0.70 -0.58
N ASP A 145 13.57 -0.05 -1.39
CA ASP A 145 14.69 0.50 -2.16
C ASP A 145 14.26 1.72 -2.97
N LYS A 146 15.12 2.72 -3.04
CA LYS A 146 14.90 4.03 -3.70
C LYS A 146 13.82 4.90 -3.07
N LEU A 147 12.87 4.34 -2.30
CA LEU A 147 11.83 5.10 -1.62
C LEU A 147 12.22 5.51 -0.20
N GLY A 148 12.94 4.68 0.52
CA GLY A 148 13.40 4.95 1.88
C GLY A 148 12.78 4.03 2.92
N THR A 149 12.61 4.52 4.14
CA THR A 149 12.15 3.75 5.30
C THR A 149 10.87 4.33 5.88
N VAL A 150 10.10 3.45 6.53
CA VAL A 150 8.96 3.78 7.37
C VAL A 150 9.11 3.08 8.71
N ARG A 151 8.70 3.71 9.80
CA ARG A 151 8.84 3.18 11.17
C ARG A 151 7.52 3.25 11.89
N THR A 152 7.26 2.26 12.73
CA THR A 152 6.14 2.26 13.66
C THR A 152 6.51 1.53 14.94
N THR A 153 5.91 1.92 16.06
CA THR A 153 6.07 1.23 17.34
C THR A 153 4.78 0.52 17.69
N ILE A 154 4.90 -0.73 18.10
CA ILE A 154 3.81 -1.55 18.66
C ILE A 154 4.00 -1.58 20.19
N ASN A 155 3.01 -1.12 20.91
CA ASN A 155 2.98 -1.06 22.37
C ASN A 155 2.22 -2.24 22.98
#